data_cf7e63f34dc2e0e931e52b945a84f25d
#
_entry.id   cf7e63f34dc2e0e931e52b945a84f25d
#
_cell.length_a   1.000
_cell.length_b   1.000
_cell.length_c   1.000
_cell.angle_alpha   90.00
_cell.angle_beta   90.00
_cell.angle_gamma   90.00
#
_symmetry.space_group_name_H-M   'P 1'
#
loop_
_entity.id
_entity.type
_entity.pdbx_description
1 polymer ?
#
loop_
_entity_poly.entity_id
_entity_poly.type
_entity_poly.pdbx_seq_one_letter_code
_entity_poly.pdbx_strand_id
1 'polypeptide(L)'
;ALDTDMAWSGTLDNFIVINGSSTDHSLEIDGPEGSFNDGHTLQNGIIVGNDVAELGDFRDGARGTFKNILFQGFADPAETEGRGDLSISGDKSLENFDNGILVFENLEVVLADGVALTDVFKHGTAAHATAVTAGANTVGADKSEFSDWTWSAEAGNLDNL
;
A
#
# COMPACT_ATOMS: atom_id res chain seq x y z
N ALA A 1 -4.57 -2.02 -9.70
CA ALA A 1 -3.62 -1.73 -8.68
C ALA A 1 -2.22 -1.43 -9.20
N LEU A 2 -1.32 -1.10 -8.30
CA LEU A 2 0.08 -0.91 -8.64
C LEU A 2 0.80 -2.25 -8.53
N ASP A 3 1.30 -2.73 -9.64
CA ASP A 3 1.91 -4.04 -9.76
C ASP A 3 3.35 -3.91 -10.27
N THR A 4 4.28 -4.61 -9.63
CA THR A 4 5.71 -4.60 -9.98
C THR A 4 6.26 -6.01 -9.97
N ASP A 5 6.48 -6.59 -11.16
CA ASP A 5 6.93 -7.97 -11.36
C ASP A 5 8.44 -8.16 -11.40
N MET A 6 9.20 -7.09 -11.37
CA MET A 6 10.66 -7.19 -11.55
C MET A 6 11.36 -6.15 -10.69
N ALA A 7 12.55 -6.48 -10.23
CA ALA A 7 13.39 -5.49 -9.57
C ALA A 7 13.76 -4.35 -10.53
N TRP A 8 13.58 -3.13 -10.07
CA TRP A 8 13.99 -1.91 -10.78
C TRP A 8 14.51 -0.91 -9.76
N SER A 9 15.21 0.11 -10.19
CA SER A 9 15.63 1.21 -9.34
C SER A 9 14.95 2.49 -9.80
N GLY A 10 14.35 3.19 -8.87
CA GLY A 10 13.66 4.43 -9.15
C GLY A 10 12.70 4.80 -8.04
N THR A 11 12.04 5.93 -8.21
CA THR A 11 11.07 6.42 -7.23
C THR A 11 9.77 6.77 -7.93
N LEU A 12 8.68 6.21 -7.45
CA LEU A 12 7.34 6.72 -7.69
C LEU A 12 6.98 7.62 -6.52
N ASP A 13 6.86 8.91 -6.80
CA ASP A 13 6.58 9.94 -5.81
C ASP A 13 5.26 10.63 -6.12
N ASN A 14 4.48 10.90 -5.08
CA ASN A 14 3.19 11.57 -5.16
C ASN A 14 2.20 10.85 -6.08
N PHE A 15 1.60 9.79 -5.58
CA PHE A 15 0.68 8.94 -6.35
C PHE A 15 -0.65 8.71 -5.63
N ILE A 16 -1.69 8.46 -6.43
CA ILE A 16 -3.01 8.07 -5.94
C ILE A 16 -3.44 6.80 -6.67
N VAL A 17 -3.81 5.77 -5.92
CA VAL A 17 -4.43 4.55 -6.42
C VAL A 17 -5.87 4.50 -5.94
N ILE A 18 -6.81 4.32 -6.85
CA ILE A 18 -8.24 4.12 -6.53
C ILE A 18 -8.64 2.77 -7.11
N ASN A 19 -8.89 1.82 -6.25
CA ASN A 19 -9.25 0.47 -6.67
C ASN A 19 -10.64 0.43 -7.29
N GLY A 20 -10.75 -0.27 -8.41
CA GLY A 20 -12.05 -0.66 -8.94
C GLY A 20 -12.67 -1.79 -8.10
N SER A 21 -13.98 -2.01 -8.22
CA SER A 21 -14.74 -2.97 -7.39
C SER A 21 -14.28 -4.42 -7.47
N SER A 22 -13.48 -4.79 -8.46
CA SER A 22 -12.94 -6.14 -8.66
C SER A 22 -11.43 -6.23 -8.50
N THR A 23 -10.77 -5.14 -8.08
CA THR A 23 -9.34 -5.14 -7.81
C THR A 23 -9.09 -5.92 -6.52
N ASP A 24 -8.20 -6.88 -6.56
CA ASP A 24 -7.89 -7.77 -5.44
C ASP A 24 -6.65 -7.35 -4.63
N HIS A 25 -5.68 -6.67 -5.25
CA HIS A 25 -4.52 -6.10 -4.57
C HIS A 25 -4.34 -4.62 -4.92
N SER A 26 -4.08 -3.79 -3.93
CA SER A 26 -3.74 -2.37 -4.17
C SER A 26 -2.28 -2.20 -4.56
N LEU A 27 -1.42 -2.89 -3.84
CA LEU A 27 -0.01 -3.08 -4.16
C LEU A 27 0.24 -4.58 -4.36
N GLU A 28 0.85 -4.94 -5.46
CA GLU A 28 1.34 -6.29 -5.74
C GLU A 28 2.82 -6.16 -6.09
N ILE A 29 3.67 -6.57 -5.14
CA ILE A 29 5.10 -6.27 -5.21
C ILE A 29 5.88 -7.56 -5.21
N ASP A 30 6.33 -7.95 -6.40
CA ASP A 30 7.14 -9.13 -6.59
C ASP A 30 8.64 -8.80 -6.56
N GLY A 31 9.41 -9.78 -6.18
CA GLY A 31 10.85 -9.70 -6.19
C GLY A 31 11.45 -9.83 -7.61
N PRO A 32 12.77 -9.85 -7.70
CA PRO A 32 13.44 -9.90 -8.98
C PRO A 32 13.29 -11.26 -9.68
N GLU A 33 12.94 -11.24 -10.96
CA GLU A 33 12.86 -12.42 -11.82
C GLU A 33 14.15 -12.71 -12.59
N GLY A 34 15.18 -11.92 -12.41
CA GLY A 34 16.42 -12.06 -13.16
C GLY A 34 17.65 -11.85 -12.31
N SER A 35 18.73 -11.42 -12.95
CA SER A 35 20.00 -11.11 -12.27
C SER A 35 20.05 -9.68 -11.70
N PHE A 36 19.17 -8.79 -12.15
CA PHE A 36 19.05 -7.46 -11.59
C PHE A 36 18.29 -7.54 -10.27
N ASN A 37 18.80 -6.88 -9.24
CA ASN A 37 18.40 -7.14 -7.87
C ASN A 37 18.36 -5.84 -7.04
N ASP A 38 17.80 -4.81 -7.63
CA ASP A 38 17.68 -3.49 -6.99
C ASP A 38 16.31 -3.33 -6.30
N GLY A 39 16.15 -2.29 -5.51
CA GLY A 39 14.92 -1.91 -4.83
C GLY A 39 14.43 -0.54 -5.28
N HIS A 40 13.13 -0.40 -5.46
CA HIS A 40 12.47 0.85 -5.79
C HIS A 40 11.88 1.52 -4.56
N THR A 41 11.50 2.79 -4.70
CA THR A 41 10.82 3.55 -3.65
C THR A 41 9.44 3.98 -4.13
N LEU A 42 8.41 3.69 -3.33
CA LEU A 42 7.09 4.27 -3.45
C LEU A 42 6.87 5.20 -2.26
N GLN A 43 6.58 6.48 -2.53
CA GLN A 43 6.43 7.44 -1.44
C GLN A 43 5.33 8.46 -1.70
N ASN A 44 4.79 9.02 -0.60
CA ASN A 44 3.79 10.07 -0.63
C ASN A 44 2.56 9.63 -1.44
N GLY A 45 1.95 8.53 -1.02
CA GLY A 45 0.84 7.90 -1.72
C GLY A 45 -0.48 7.93 -0.95
N ILE A 46 -1.59 7.97 -1.68
CA ILE A 46 -2.93 7.64 -1.15
C ILE A 46 -3.44 6.42 -1.90
N ILE A 47 -3.89 5.41 -1.15
CA ILE A 47 -4.47 4.20 -1.69
C ILE A 47 -5.87 4.03 -1.15
N VAL A 48 -6.83 4.02 -2.06
CA VAL A 48 -8.25 3.81 -1.75
C VAL A 48 -8.61 2.38 -2.10
N GLY A 49 -9.00 1.62 -1.08
CA GLY A 49 -9.39 0.24 -1.18
C GLY A 49 -10.79 0.03 -1.76
N ASN A 50 -11.27 -1.18 -1.61
CA ASN A 50 -12.61 -1.64 -1.86
C ASN A 50 -12.94 -2.80 -0.90
N ASP A 51 -14.11 -3.43 -1.05
CA ASP A 51 -14.56 -4.50 -0.15
C ASP A 51 -13.80 -5.84 -0.32
N VAL A 52 -12.90 -5.97 -1.30
CA VAL A 52 -12.22 -7.24 -1.62
C VAL A 52 -10.70 -7.11 -1.77
N ALA A 53 -10.14 -5.89 -1.76
CA ALA A 53 -8.72 -5.69 -1.99
C ALA A 53 -7.89 -5.90 -0.72
N GLU A 54 -6.71 -6.46 -0.89
CA GLU A 54 -5.61 -6.32 0.06
C GLU A 54 -4.98 -4.93 -0.04
N LEU A 55 -4.42 -4.42 1.07
CA LEU A 55 -3.59 -3.22 1.04
C LEU A 55 -2.35 -3.47 0.19
N GLY A 56 -1.76 -4.65 0.35
CA GLY A 56 -0.65 -5.09 -0.47
C GLY A 56 -0.18 -6.50 -0.16
N ASP A 57 0.24 -7.22 -1.19
CA ASP A 57 0.97 -8.49 -1.10
C ASP A 57 2.42 -8.28 -1.58
N PHE A 58 3.36 -8.56 -0.68
CA PHE A 58 4.80 -8.42 -0.89
C PHE A 58 5.43 -9.80 -0.94
N ARG A 59 5.72 -10.31 -2.15
CA ARG A 59 6.06 -11.71 -2.37
C ARG A 59 7.30 -11.93 -3.25
N ASP A 60 7.72 -13.17 -3.40
CA ASP A 60 8.80 -13.63 -4.29
C ASP A 60 10.15 -12.91 -4.12
N GLY A 61 10.44 -12.50 -2.87
CA GLY A 61 11.63 -11.75 -2.52
C GLY A 61 11.48 -10.25 -2.71
N ALA A 62 10.27 -9.74 -2.48
CA ALA A 62 9.95 -8.30 -2.51
C ALA A 62 10.99 -7.46 -1.78
N ARG A 63 11.29 -6.29 -2.29
CA ARG A 63 12.30 -5.34 -1.78
C ARG A 63 11.98 -3.92 -2.15
N GLY A 64 12.62 -2.98 -1.50
CA GLY A 64 12.40 -1.56 -1.73
C GLY A 64 11.89 -0.83 -0.49
N THR A 65 11.53 0.44 -0.65
CA THR A 65 11.07 1.31 0.43
C THR A 65 9.68 1.85 0.12
N PHE A 66 8.77 1.64 1.06
CA PHE A 66 7.36 2.05 0.97
C PHE A 66 7.07 3.00 2.14
N LYS A 67 6.90 4.29 1.86
CA LYS A 67 6.82 5.29 2.92
C LYS A 67 5.83 6.42 2.67
N ASN A 68 5.33 6.99 3.78
CA ASN A 68 4.38 8.09 3.75
C ASN A 68 3.13 7.74 2.92
N ILE A 69 2.56 6.56 3.12
CA ILE A 69 1.40 6.07 2.36
C ILE A 69 0.19 6.01 3.29
N LEU A 70 -0.91 6.64 2.87
CA LEU A 70 -2.21 6.52 3.50
C LEU A 70 -3.02 5.43 2.80
N PHE A 71 -3.56 4.50 3.59
CA PHE A 71 -4.52 3.49 3.17
C PHE A 71 -5.89 3.82 3.76
N GLN A 72 -6.95 3.79 2.94
CA GLN A 72 -8.31 4.02 3.40
C GLN A 72 -9.35 3.28 2.55
N GLY A 73 -10.52 3.01 3.09
CA GLY A 73 -11.63 2.37 2.37
C GLY A 73 -11.43 0.87 2.14
N PHE A 74 -10.74 0.20 3.05
CA PHE A 74 -10.58 -1.26 3.05
C PHE A 74 -11.56 -1.91 4.02
N ALA A 75 -12.01 -3.11 3.67
CA ALA A 75 -12.89 -3.91 4.52
C ALA A 75 -12.12 -4.56 5.69
N ASP A 76 -12.88 -5.05 6.68
CA ASP A 76 -12.33 -5.85 7.76
C ASP A 76 -11.73 -7.16 7.19
N PRO A 77 -10.45 -7.47 7.44
CA PRO A 77 -9.84 -8.72 6.99
C PRO A 77 -10.57 -9.98 7.45
N ALA A 78 -11.26 -9.94 8.58
CA ALA A 78 -12.04 -11.06 9.08
C ALA A 78 -13.33 -11.32 8.26
N GLU A 79 -13.86 -10.30 7.59
CA GLU A 79 -15.09 -10.40 6.78
C GLU A 79 -14.80 -10.76 5.31
N THR A 80 -13.55 -10.59 4.84
CA THR A 80 -13.17 -10.69 3.43
C THR A 80 -12.31 -11.91 3.10
N GLU A 81 -12.35 -12.97 3.89
CA GLU A 81 -11.56 -14.20 3.69
C GLU A 81 -10.04 -13.96 3.61
N GLY A 82 -9.55 -13.02 4.45
CA GLY A 82 -8.12 -12.66 4.51
C GLY A 82 -7.74 -11.46 3.63
N ARG A 83 -8.69 -10.86 2.94
CA ARG A 83 -8.48 -9.58 2.25
C ARG A 83 -8.53 -8.41 3.23
N GLY A 84 -8.14 -7.23 2.82
CA GLY A 84 -8.12 -6.03 3.66
C GLY A 84 -6.88 -5.91 4.53
N ASP A 85 -5.83 -6.68 4.25
CA ASP A 85 -4.56 -6.63 4.98
C ASP A 85 -3.36 -6.28 4.10
N LEU A 86 -2.22 -6.04 4.74
CA LEU A 86 -0.90 -5.96 4.12
C LEU A 86 -0.11 -7.18 4.58
N SER A 87 0.31 -8.01 3.64
CA SER A 87 1.01 -9.25 3.92
C SER A 87 2.40 -9.29 3.28
N ILE A 88 3.29 -10.06 3.90
CA ILE A 88 4.60 -10.42 3.34
C ILE A 88 4.60 -11.92 3.14
N SER A 89 4.69 -12.36 1.88
CA SER A 89 4.55 -13.75 1.49
C SER A 89 5.90 -14.37 1.11
N GLY A 90 6.15 -15.60 1.62
CA GLY A 90 7.35 -16.38 1.33
C GLY A 90 8.59 -15.99 2.13
N ASP A 91 9.45 -17.00 2.38
CA ASP A 91 10.64 -16.88 3.25
C ASP A 91 11.59 -15.77 2.79
N LYS A 92 11.73 -15.57 1.47
CA LYS A 92 12.66 -14.59 0.91
C LYS A 92 12.22 -13.15 1.14
N SER A 93 10.93 -12.87 1.04
CA SER A 93 10.37 -11.54 1.33
C SER A 93 10.45 -11.23 2.82
N LEU A 94 10.17 -12.21 3.69
CA LEU A 94 10.34 -12.09 5.14
C LEU A 94 11.80 -11.84 5.51
N GLU A 95 12.74 -12.59 4.92
CA GLU A 95 14.19 -12.37 5.12
C GLU A 95 14.60 -10.95 4.69
N ASN A 96 14.07 -10.46 3.57
CA ASN A 96 14.34 -9.09 3.11
C ASN A 96 13.78 -8.05 4.09
N PHE A 97 12.61 -8.28 4.66
CA PHE A 97 12.04 -7.40 5.67
C PHE A 97 12.87 -7.40 6.95
N ASP A 98 13.25 -8.57 7.47
CA ASP A 98 14.08 -8.71 8.68
C ASP A 98 15.47 -8.05 8.52
N ASN A 99 16.02 -8.06 7.32
CA ASN A 99 17.31 -7.46 6.99
C ASN A 99 17.25 -5.99 6.54
N GLY A 100 16.07 -5.36 6.52
CA GLY A 100 15.91 -3.96 6.10
C GLY A 100 16.15 -3.73 4.60
N ILE A 101 15.93 -4.74 3.78
CA ILE A 101 15.93 -4.68 2.30
C ILE A 101 14.53 -4.35 1.78
N LEU A 102 13.49 -4.86 2.43
CA LEU A 102 12.11 -4.44 2.31
C LEU A 102 11.78 -3.55 3.50
N VAL A 103 11.42 -2.30 3.27
CA VAL A 103 11.29 -1.27 4.30
C VAL A 103 9.92 -0.60 4.22
N PHE A 104 9.26 -0.49 5.38
CA PHE A 104 8.04 0.31 5.54
C PHE A 104 8.31 1.45 6.52
N GLU A 105 7.85 2.66 6.19
CA GLU A 105 8.04 3.86 7.02
C GLU A 105 6.81 4.76 6.98
N ASN A 106 6.33 5.19 8.15
CA ASN A 106 5.24 6.17 8.27
C ASN A 106 4.01 5.80 7.43
N LEU A 107 3.54 4.57 7.54
CA LEU A 107 2.28 4.18 6.94
C LEU A 107 1.13 4.65 7.83
N GLU A 108 0.06 5.14 7.24
CA GLU A 108 -1.18 5.47 7.94
C GLU A 108 -2.35 4.70 7.37
N VAL A 109 -3.31 4.34 8.22
CA VAL A 109 -4.51 3.61 7.80
C VAL A 109 -5.75 4.12 8.51
N VAL A 110 -6.82 4.28 7.75
CA VAL A 110 -8.17 4.44 8.30
C VAL A 110 -8.77 3.05 8.42
N LEU A 111 -8.84 2.56 9.66
CA LEU A 111 -9.36 1.22 9.96
C LEU A 111 -10.89 1.17 9.91
N ALA A 112 -11.43 0.03 9.53
CA ALA A 112 -12.83 -0.28 9.76
C ALA A 112 -13.14 -0.38 11.26
N ASP A 113 -14.40 -0.19 11.63
CA ASP A 113 -14.83 -0.19 13.03
C ASP A 113 -14.52 -1.53 13.73
N GLY A 114 -13.80 -1.44 14.84
CA GLY A 114 -13.44 -2.61 15.65
C GLY A 114 -12.21 -3.39 15.20
N VAL A 115 -11.62 -3.05 14.07
CA VAL A 115 -10.43 -3.70 13.51
C VAL A 115 -9.16 -3.19 14.21
N ALA A 116 -8.29 -4.10 14.63
CA ALA A 116 -7.00 -3.72 15.20
C ALA A 116 -5.94 -3.54 14.10
N LEU A 117 -4.97 -2.66 14.37
CA LEU A 117 -3.87 -2.41 13.43
C LEU A 117 -3.11 -3.69 13.05
N THR A 118 -2.95 -4.62 13.99
CA THR A 118 -2.29 -5.91 13.79
C THR A 118 -3.12 -6.92 12.97
N ASP A 119 -4.41 -6.68 12.83
CA ASP A 119 -5.28 -7.49 11.96
C ASP A 119 -5.07 -7.10 10.48
N VAL A 120 -4.70 -5.85 10.24
CA VAL A 120 -4.42 -5.31 8.91
C VAL A 120 -2.95 -5.45 8.53
N PHE A 121 -2.03 -5.07 9.41
CA PHE A 121 -0.59 -5.11 9.13
C PHE A 121 0.05 -6.37 9.71
N LYS A 122 0.30 -7.36 8.85
CA LYS A 122 0.84 -8.68 9.23
C LYS A 122 2.37 -8.67 9.38
N HIS A 123 2.91 -9.78 9.91
CA HIS A 123 4.35 -10.07 9.96
C HIS A 123 5.22 -8.98 10.63
N GLY A 124 4.66 -8.24 11.60
CA GLY A 124 5.38 -7.18 12.31
C GLY A 124 5.34 -5.81 11.64
N THR A 125 4.75 -5.69 10.45
CA THR A 125 4.63 -4.40 9.73
C THR A 125 3.80 -3.36 10.46
N ALA A 126 2.93 -3.76 11.40
CA ALA A 126 2.20 -2.85 12.28
C ALA A 126 3.10 -1.90 13.08
N ALA A 127 4.36 -2.24 13.32
CA ALA A 127 5.32 -1.36 13.99
C ALA A 127 5.68 -0.11 13.14
N HIS A 128 5.37 -0.12 11.85
CA HIS A 128 5.66 0.93 10.88
C HIS A 128 4.40 1.68 10.44
N ALA A 129 3.26 1.40 11.07
CA ALA A 129 1.97 1.94 10.71
C ALA A 129 1.26 2.61 11.90
N THR A 130 0.37 3.54 11.60
CA THR A 130 -0.46 4.25 12.59
C THR A 130 -1.91 4.29 12.12
N ALA A 131 -2.84 3.95 13.01
CA ALA A 131 -4.26 4.12 12.75
C ALA A 131 -4.64 5.60 12.89
N VAL A 132 -5.35 6.13 11.90
CA VAL A 132 -5.82 7.53 11.88
C VAL A 132 -7.32 7.60 11.61
N THR A 133 -7.94 8.70 12.00
CA THR A 133 -9.31 9.00 11.58
C THR A 133 -9.31 9.57 10.16
N ALA A 134 -10.34 9.29 9.39
CA ALA A 134 -10.50 9.85 8.04
C ALA A 134 -10.35 11.38 8.05
N GLY A 135 -9.51 11.88 7.16
CA GLY A 135 -9.18 13.30 7.04
C GLY A 135 -8.20 13.85 8.11
N ALA A 136 -7.69 13.01 9.02
CA ALA A 136 -6.70 13.41 10.04
C ALA A 136 -5.30 12.83 9.77
N ASN A 137 -5.08 12.33 8.56
CA ASN A 137 -3.78 11.80 8.13
C ASN A 137 -2.71 12.91 8.06
N THR A 138 -1.47 12.51 8.32
CA THR A 138 -0.29 13.38 8.25
C THR A 138 0.64 13.03 7.10
N VAL A 139 0.37 11.90 6.44
CA VAL A 139 1.06 11.42 5.24
C VAL A 139 0.07 11.24 4.09
N GLY A 140 0.57 10.98 2.91
CA GLY A 140 -0.23 10.77 1.70
C GLY A 140 0.22 11.64 0.53
N ALA A 141 -0.53 11.62 -0.55
CA ALA A 141 -0.26 12.39 -1.74
C ALA A 141 -0.66 13.87 -1.60
N ASP A 142 0.07 14.75 -2.26
CA ASP A 142 -0.40 16.11 -2.52
C ASP A 142 -1.45 16.07 -3.64
N LYS A 143 -2.72 16.11 -3.25
CA LYS A 143 -3.85 16.03 -4.18
C LYS A 143 -3.93 17.22 -5.14
N SER A 144 -3.36 18.36 -4.78
CA SER A 144 -3.41 19.56 -5.60
C SER A 144 -2.66 19.39 -6.94
N GLU A 145 -1.65 18.52 -6.96
CA GLU A 145 -0.89 18.19 -8.16
C GLU A 145 -1.69 17.37 -9.19
N PHE A 146 -2.84 16.80 -8.78
CA PHE A 146 -3.72 16.01 -9.65
C PHE A 146 -4.94 16.77 -10.15
N SER A 147 -5.18 17.98 -9.62
CA SER A 147 -6.29 18.84 -10.03
C SER A 147 -6.12 19.35 -11.47
N ASP A 148 -7.23 19.71 -12.09
CA ASP A 148 -7.31 20.40 -13.39
C ASP A 148 -6.82 19.64 -14.63
N TRP A 149 -6.25 18.43 -14.48
CA TRP A 149 -5.73 17.68 -15.62
C TRP A 149 -6.02 16.18 -15.59
N THR A 150 -6.44 15.63 -14.44
CA THR A 150 -6.76 14.19 -14.34
C THR A 150 -8.27 13.96 -14.51
N TRP A 151 -8.62 12.86 -15.18
CA TRP A 151 -10.01 12.42 -15.25
C TRP A 151 -10.59 12.12 -13.86
N SER A 152 -9.78 11.59 -12.93
CA SER A 152 -10.21 11.30 -11.56
C SER A 152 -10.63 12.54 -10.79
N ALA A 153 -9.93 13.67 -10.99
CA ALA A 153 -10.32 14.95 -10.40
C ALA A 153 -11.65 15.46 -11.01
N GLU A 154 -11.76 15.46 -12.33
CA GLU A 154 -12.97 15.87 -13.05
C GLU A 154 -14.20 15.00 -12.69
N ALA A 155 -14.00 13.73 -12.40
CA ALA A 155 -15.04 12.80 -11.97
C ALA A 155 -15.38 12.90 -10.47
N GLY A 156 -14.75 13.79 -9.70
CA GLY A 156 -14.95 13.96 -8.27
C GLY A 156 -14.38 12.83 -7.40
N ASN A 157 -13.54 11.95 -7.96
CA ASN A 157 -12.99 10.83 -7.22
C ASN A 157 -11.95 11.25 -6.16
N LEU A 158 -11.46 12.49 -6.22
CA LEU A 158 -10.48 13.01 -5.27
C LEU A 158 -11.11 13.83 -4.13
N ASP A 159 -12.41 14.07 -4.16
CA ASP A 159 -13.09 15.01 -3.24
C ASP A 159 -13.10 14.52 -1.79
N ASN A 160 -13.08 13.20 -1.59
CA ASN A 160 -13.16 12.55 -0.28
C ASN A 160 -11.85 11.86 0.15
N LEU A 161 -10.74 12.21 -0.45
CA LEU A 161 -9.43 11.67 -0.08
C LEU A 161 -8.75 12.51 1.01
#